data_ed074c2d0b8a4db4584a6305d39a4570
#
_entry.id   ed074c2d0b8a4db4584a6305d39a4570
#
_cell.length_a   1.000
_cell.length_b   1.000
_cell.length_c   1.000
_cell.angle_alpha   90.00
_cell.angle_beta   90.00
_cell.angle_gamma   90.00
#
_symmetry.space_group_name_H-M   'P 1'
#
loop_
_entity.id
_entity.type
_entity.pdbx_description
1 polymer ?
#
loop_
_entity_poly.entity_id
_entity_poly.type
_entity_poly.pdbx_seq_one_letter_code
_entity_poly.pdbx_strand_id
1 'polypeptide(L)'
;MDVSPFSDEYAAMKDVPIASAATAVDDKESGETIILEFHQGLWFGTRMENSLINPNQCRAFGIELCDDPFDSHRSLGIRAEDVEIPFKYSKNVVYWDTRAPSIDEINNPELLHITMTSEKPWVPSTISRELSKEEEEYKRLLAHVRIDQRLV
;
A
#
# COMPACT_ATOMS: atom_id res chain seq x y z
N MET A 1 -4.71 16.85 10.28
CA MET A 1 -5.38 16.85 8.95
C MET A 1 -6.86 16.54 9.13
N ASP A 2 -7.71 17.24 8.42
CA ASP A 2 -9.13 16.96 8.39
C ASP A 2 -9.41 15.90 7.34
N VAL A 3 -10.26 14.94 7.67
CA VAL A 3 -10.62 13.85 6.77
C VAL A 3 -12.11 13.95 6.47
N SER A 4 -12.44 14.17 5.19
CA SER A 4 -13.81 14.26 4.73
C SER A 4 -14.22 12.97 4.03
N PRO A 5 -15.40 12.42 4.32
CA PRO A 5 -15.95 11.33 3.53
C PRO A 5 -16.32 11.82 2.12
N PHE A 6 -16.46 10.91 1.18
CA PHE A 6 -16.90 11.26 -0.17
C PHE A 6 -18.40 11.58 -0.28
N SER A 7 -19.16 11.34 0.79
CA SER A 7 -20.57 11.70 0.89
C SER A 7 -20.76 12.88 1.84
N ASP A 8 -21.49 13.91 1.39
CA ASP A 8 -21.81 15.09 2.20
C ASP A 8 -22.75 14.81 3.39
N GLU A 9 -23.33 13.61 3.44
CA GLU A 9 -24.18 13.17 4.55
C GLU A 9 -23.40 12.95 5.86
N TYR A 10 -22.09 12.79 5.78
CA TYR A 10 -21.22 12.53 6.92
C TYR A 10 -20.29 13.69 7.18
N ALA A 11 -20.15 14.05 8.45
CA ALA A 11 -19.24 15.10 8.85
C ALA A 11 -17.77 14.72 8.66
N ALA A 12 -16.94 15.70 8.31
CA ALA A 12 -15.49 15.51 8.29
C ALA A 12 -14.95 15.23 9.69
N MET A 13 -13.95 14.37 9.77
CA MET A 13 -13.15 14.19 10.99
C MET A 13 -12.11 15.30 11.06
N LYS A 14 -12.10 16.00 12.20
CA LYS A 14 -11.16 17.10 12.45
C LYS A 14 -9.93 16.64 13.18
N ASP A 15 -8.81 17.30 12.89
CA ASP A 15 -7.55 17.16 13.62
C ASP A 15 -7.05 15.71 13.73
N VAL A 16 -7.17 14.93 12.67
CA VAL A 16 -6.61 13.58 12.63
C VAL A 16 -5.09 13.66 12.63
N PRO A 17 -4.40 13.05 13.61
CA PRO A 17 -2.95 13.09 13.67
C PRO A 17 -2.30 12.41 12.48
N ILE A 18 -1.14 12.93 12.08
CA ILE A 18 -0.23 12.27 11.15
C ILE A 18 0.83 11.56 11.96
N ALA A 19 1.03 10.28 11.70
CA ALA A 19 1.92 9.45 12.49
C ALA A 19 2.78 8.54 11.62
N SER A 20 3.83 8.03 12.24
CA SER A 20 4.62 6.92 11.72
C SER A 20 4.20 5.64 12.45
N ALA A 21 4.24 4.54 11.74
CA ALA A 21 3.90 3.24 12.28
C ALA A 21 4.85 2.18 11.75
N ALA A 22 5.04 1.12 12.52
CA ALA A 22 5.78 -0.06 12.12
C ALA A 22 4.92 -1.30 12.29
N THR A 23 5.07 -2.25 11.37
CA THR A 23 4.45 -3.56 11.47
C THR A 23 5.46 -4.64 11.13
N ALA A 24 5.26 -5.83 11.66
CA ALA A 24 6.11 -6.98 11.42
C ALA A 24 5.43 -8.00 10.51
N VAL A 25 6.18 -8.51 9.56
CA VAL A 25 5.78 -9.61 8.69
C VAL A 25 6.74 -10.77 8.94
N ASP A 26 6.19 -11.92 9.28
CA ASP A 26 6.99 -13.15 9.41
C ASP A 26 6.94 -13.90 8.09
N ASP A 27 8.10 -14.06 7.45
CA ASP A 27 8.21 -14.84 6.23
C ASP A 27 8.12 -16.33 6.58
N LYS A 28 7.12 -16.99 6.03
CA LYS A 28 6.87 -18.41 6.30
C LYS A 28 7.90 -19.35 5.69
N GLU A 29 8.56 -18.92 4.62
CA GLU A 29 9.57 -19.73 3.94
C GLU A 29 10.93 -19.68 4.64
N SER A 30 11.39 -18.47 4.96
CA SER A 30 12.70 -18.27 5.62
C SER A 30 12.63 -18.29 7.14
N GLY A 31 11.46 -18.03 7.72
CA GLY A 31 11.29 -17.83 9.16
C GLY A 31 11.79 -16.48 9.66
N GLU A 32 12.21 -15.61 8.76
CA GLU A 32 12.70 -14.27 9.10
C GLU A 32 11.57 -13.29 9.34
N THR A 33 11.80 -12.34 10.22
CA THR A 33 10.89 -11.23 10.48
C THR A 33 11.36 -9.98 9.74
N ILE A 34 10.44 -9.37 9.02
CA ILE A 34 10.67 -8.13 8.26
C ILE A 34 9.87 -7.02 8.93
N ILE A 35 10.51 -5.89 9.17
CA ILE A 35 9.86 -4.71 9.73
C ILE A 35 9.53 -3.74 8.60
N LEU A 36 8.25 -3.42 8.47
CA LEU A 36 7.76 -2.42 7.51
C LEU A 36 7.48 -1.12 8.25
N GLU A 37 8.05 -0.02 7.78
CA GLU A 37 7.90 1.30 8.37
C GLU A 37 7.11 2.21 7.43
N PHE A 38 6.05 2.79 7.95
CA PHE A 38 5.20 3.72 7.23
C PHE A 38 5.24 5.09 7.90
N HIS A 39 5.46 6.13 7.10
CA HIS A 39 5.44 7.51 7.55
C HIS A 39 4.29 8.25 6.89
N GLN A 40 3.91 9.38 7.45
CA GLN A 40 2.83 10.23 6.92
C GLN A 40 1.49 9.50 6.79
N GLY A 41 1.21 8.62 7.75
CA GLY A 41 -0.06 7.95 7.88
C GLY A 41 -1.06 8.73 8.73
N LEU A 42 -2.34 8.57 8.44
CA LEU A 42 -3.40 9.10 9.29
C LEU A 42 -3.67 8.12 10.43
N TRP A 43 -3.60 8.61 11.66
CA TRP A 43 -3.84 7.78 12.83
C TRP A 43 -5.24 8.01 13.39
N PHE A 44 -6.07 6.98 13.29
CA PHE A 44 -7.44 6.98 13.78
C PHE A 44 -7.59 6.35 15.17
N GLY A 45 -6.49 5.99 15.82
CA GLY A 45 -6.51 5.32 17.12
C GLY A 45 -7.23 3.97 17.04
N THR A 46 -8.14 3.73 17.95
CA THR A 46 -8.93 2.48 18.02
C THR A 46 -10.22 2.49 17.20
N ARG A 47 -10.44 3.53 16.40
CA ARG A 47 -11.68 3.68 15.60
C ARG A 47 -11.76 2.77 14.40
N MET A 48 -10.62 2.21 13.98
CA MET A 48 -10.54 1.28 12.85
C MET A 48 -10.03 -0.08 13.32
N GLU A 49 -10.71 -1.11 12.90
CA GLU A 49 -10.34 -2.49 13.21
C GLU A 49 -9.10 -2.95 12.44
N ASN A 50 -8.97 -2.48 11.22
CA ASN A 50 -7.85 -2.79 10.33
C ASN A 50 -7.15 -1.50 9.86
N SER A 51 -5.87 -1.62 9.54
CA SER A 51 -5.12 -0.54 8.92
C SER A 51 -5.32 -0.56 7.41
N LEU A 52 -5.43 0.62 6.82
CA LEU A 52 -5.51 0.81 5.38
C LEU A 52 -4.19 1.41 4.88
N ILE A 53 -3.64 0.80 3.86
CA ILE A 53 -2.43 1.29 3.20
C ILE A 53 -2.82 2.02 1.91
N ASN A 54 -2.19 3.17 1.70
CA ASN A 54 -2.30 3.86 0.42
C ASN A 54 -1.22 3.33 -0.54
N PRO A 55 -1.59 2.50 -1.52
CA PRO A 55 -0.61 1.91 -2.43
C PRO A 55 0.10 2.95 -3.28
N ASN A 56 -0.57 4.05 -3.61
CA ASN A 56 0.05 5.12 -4.41
C ASN A 56 1.09 5.92 -3.63
N GLN A 57 0.92 6.06 -2.31
CA GLN A 57 1.94 6.67 -1.46
C GLN A 57 3.21 5.80 -1.42
N CYS A 58 3.06 4.49 -1.36
CA CYS A 58 4.19 3.55 -1.45
C CYS A 58 4.86 3.61 -2.84
N ARG A 59 4.09 3.61 -3.91
CA ARG A 59 4.61 3.73 -5.29
C ARG A 59 5.34 5.03 -5.52
N ALA A 60 4.84 6.14 -4.99
CA ALA A 60 5.50 7.45 -5.07
C ALA A 60 6.86 7.46 -4.36
N PHE A 61 7.06 6.60 -3.38
CA PHE A 61 8.34 6.40 -2.69
C PHE A 61 9.26 5.39 -3.38
N GLY A 62 8.83 4.79 -4.49
CA GLY A 62 9.63 3.85 -5.27
C GLY A 62 9.43 2.38 -4.88
N ILE A 63 8.45 2.06 -4.04
CA ILE A 63 8.13 0.68 -3.70
C ILE A 63 7.36 0.03 -4.85
N GLU A 64 7.82 -1.11 -5.29
CA GLU A 64 7.09 -1.94 -6.25
C GLU A 64 5.98 -2.69 -5.54
N LEU A 65 4.74 -2.36 -5.87
CA LEU A 65 3.55 -2.92 -5.24
C LEU A 65 2.50 -3.22 -6.29
N CYS A 66 2.03 -4.46 -6.31
CA CYS A 66 0.89 -4.89 -7.11
C CYS A 66 -0.30 -5.20 -6.21
N ASP A 67 -1.36 -4.45 -6.38
CA ASP A 67 -2.63 -4.61 -5.66
C ASP A 67 -3.80 -5.04 -6.57
N ASP A 68 -3.50 -5.38 -7.82
CA ASP A 68 -4.46 -5.88 -8.79
C ASP A 68 -4.44 -7.42 -8.80
N PRO A 69 -5.47 -8.08 -8.21
CA PRO A 69 -5.51 -9.55 -8.17
C PRO A 69 -5.76 -10.18 -9.55
N PHE A 70 -6.12 -9.39 -10.53
CA PHE A 70 -6.38 -9.84 -11.91
C PHE A 70 -5.23 -9.54 -12.87
N ASP A 71 -4.14 -8.97 -12.39
CA ASP A 71 -2.93 -8.77 -13.19
C ASP A 71 -2.24 -10.13 -13.41
N SER A 72 -2.17 -10.56 -14.68
CA SER A 72 -1.54 -11.83 -15.08
C SER A 72 -0.02 -11.75 -15.21
N HIS A 73 0.56 -10.55 -15.16
CA HIS A 73 1.99 -10.31 -15.39
C HIS A 73 2.78 -10.03 -14.13
N ARG A 74 2.12 -9.59 -13.06
CA ARG A 74 2.75 -9.26 -11.80
C ARG A 74 2.16 -10.06 -10.65
N SER A 75 3.02 -10.49 -9.73
CA SER A 75 2.59 -11.13 -8.50
C SER A 75 1.93 -10.12 -7.56
N LEU A 76 0.79 -10.50 -7.00
CA LEU A 76 0.07 -9.71 -6.02
C LEU A 76 0.91 -9.59 -4.74
N GLY A 77 1.36 -8.39 -4.41
CA GLY A 77 2.20 -8.18 -3.24
C GLY A 77 3.17 -7.01 -3.35
N ILE A 78 4.11 -6.99 -2.44
CA ILE A 78 5.19 -6.01 -2.36
C ILE A 78 6.49 -6.69 -2.76
N ARG A 79 7.30 -5.98 -3.55
CA ARG A 79 8.68 -6.38 -3.85
C ARG A 79 9.62 -5.25 -3.47
N ALA A 80 10.50 -5.50 -2.52
CA ALA A 80 11.50 -4.55 -2.07
C ALA A 80 12.71 -5.30 -1.48
N GLU A 81 13.91 -4.74 -1.65
CA GLU A 81 15.15 -5.28 -1.03
C GLU A 81 15.36 -6.80 -1.25
N ASP A 82 15.07 -7.29 -2.46
CA ASP A 82 15.13 -8.72 -2.81
C ASP A 82 14.14 -9.62 -2.05
N VAL A 83 13.14 -9.02 -1.40
CA VAL A 83 12.10 -9.72 -0.66
C VAL A 83 10.77 -9.55 -1.37
N GLU A 84 9.99 -10.62 -1.41
CA GLU A 84 8.60 -10.59 -1.86
C GLU A 84 7.67 -10.86 -0.68
N ILE A 85 6.72 -9.95 -0.48
CA ILE A 85 5.67 -10.10 0.52
C ILE A 85 4.35 -10.29 -0.22
N PRO A 86 3.83 -11.53 -0.31
CA PRO A 86 2.61 -11.78 -1.05
C PRO A 86 1.38 -11.23 -0.32
N PHE A 87 0.47 -10.65 -1.09
CA PHE A 87 -0.86 -10.33 -0.60
C PHE A 87 -1.82 -11.50 -0.80
N LYS A 88 -2.89 -11.48 -0.06
CA LYS A 88 -4.03 -12.38 -0.18
C LYS A 88 -5.20 -11.64 -0.83
N TYR A 89 -6.05 -12.37 -1.50
CA TYR A 89 -7.30 -11.85 -2.06
C TYR A 89 -8.46 -12.75 -1.62
N SER A 90 -9.39 -12.17 -0.92
CA SER A 90 -10.59 -12.88 -0.44
C SER A 90 -11.71 -11.88 -0.23
N LYS A 91 -12.94 -12.31 -0.53
CA LYS A 91 -14.14 -11.47 -0.37
C LYS A 91 -14.02 -10.08 -1.02
N ASN A 92 -13.37 -10.04 -2.19
CA ASN A 92 -13.13 -8.83 -2.96
C ASN A 92 -12.23 -7.78 -2.26
N VAL A 93 -11.37 -8.22 -1.35
CA VAL A 93 -10.41 -7.39 -0.62
C VAL A 93 -9.00 -7.94 -0.80
N VAL A 94 -8.06 -7.06 -1.10
CA VAL A 94 -6.63 -7.36 -1.10
C VAL A 94 -6.08 -7.03 0.28
N TYR A 95 -5.40 -7.97 0.91
CA TYR A 95 -4.89 -7.81 2.27
C TYR A 95 -3.67 -8.70 2.52
N TRP A 96 -2.97 -8.45 3.58
CA TRP A 96 -2.00 -9.40 4.15
C TRP A 96 -2.02 -9.32 5.67
N ASP A 97 -1.60 -10.40 6.31
CA ASP A 97 -1.56 -10.46 7.76
C ASP A 97 -0.22 -9.93 8.26
N THR A 98 -0.28 -9.05 9.21
CA THR A 98 0.87 -8.51 9.91
C THR A 98 0.63 -8.55 11.41
N ARG A 99 1.66 -8.33 12.19
CA ARG A 99 1.57 -8.24 13.65
C ARG A 99 2.30 -7.02 14.17
N ALA A 100 1.98 -6.59 15.39
CA ALA A 100 2.76 -5.57 16.05
C ALA A 100 4.17 -6.08 16.34
N PRO A 101 5.22 -5.34 15.96
CA PRO A 101 6.57 -5.71 16.33
C PRO A 101 6.80 -5.44 17.83
N SER A 102 7.70 -6.21 18.44
CA SER A 102 8.21 -5.87 19.76
C SER A 102 9.19 -4.69 19.68
N ILE A 103 9.45 -4.03 20.82
CA ILE A 103 10.44 -2.95 20.90
C ILE A 103 11.84 -3.47 20.52
N ASP A 104 12.16 -4.69 20.94
CA ASP A 104 13.44 -5.31 20.59
C ASP A 104 13.57 -5.55 19.08
N GLU A 105 12.51 -5.97 18.41
CA GLU A 105 12.49 -6.15 16.96
C GLU A 105 12.62 -4.81 16.22
N ILE A 106 11.93 -3.77 16.67
CA ILE A 106 12.05 -2.41 16.08
C ILE A 106 13.49 -1.90 16.17
N ASN A 107 14.18 -2.18 17.27
CA ASN A 107 15.53 -1.71 17.50
C ASN A 107 16.62 -2.69 17.04
N ASN A 108 16.25 -3.83 16.50
CA ASN A 108 17.22 -4.83 16.06
C ASN A 108 17.75 -4.51 14.64
N PRO A 109 19.02 -4.08 14.50
CA PRO A 109 19.60 -3.75 13.21
C PRO A 109 19.86 -4.96 12.30
N GLU A 110 19.79 -6.18 12.84
CA GLU A 110 19.98 -7.40 12.07
C GLU A 110 18.72 -7.81 11.31
N LEU A 111 17.54 -7.33 11.73
CA LEU A 111 16.31 -7.54 10.97
C LEU A 111 16.26 -6.60 9.77
N LEU A 112 15.65 -7.07 8.68
CA LEU A 112 15.40 -6.24 7.52
C LEU A 112 14.31 -5.21 7.85
N HIS A 113 14.65 -3.93 7.71
CA HIS A 113 13.73 -2.81 7.82
C HIS A 113 13.49 -2.23 6.44
N ILE A 114 12.25 -2.18 6.02
CA ILE A 114 11.85 -1.59 4.74
C ILE A 114 11.00 -0.36 5.01
N THR A 115 11.49 0.81 4.58
CA THR A 115 10.71 2.04 4.60
C THR A 115 9.78 2.06 3.40
N MET A 116 8.49 2.14 3.64
CA MET A 116 7.45 2.02 2.63
C MET A 116 6.99 3.36 2.08
N THR A 117 7.10 4.42 2.88
CA THR A 117 6.66 5.76 2.51
C THR A 117 7.65 6.81 3.00
N SER A 118 7.66 7.99 2.36
CA SER A 118 8.56 9.08 2.72
C SER A 118 8.20 9.72 4.06
N GLU A 119 9.20 10.14 4.81
CA GLU A 119 9.04 11.00 6.00
C GLU A 119 8.59 12.44 5.65
N LYS A 120 8.79 12.86 4.41
CA LYS A 120 8.36 14.18 3.95
C LYS A 120 6.84 14.28 3.91
N PRO A 121 6.27 15.46 4.17
CA PRO A 121 4.83 15.65 4.13
C PRO A 121 4.20 15.09 2.83
N TRP A 122 3.18 14.28 3.00
CA TRP A 122 2.40 13.74 1.88
C TRP A 122 1.26 14.69 1.56
N VAL A 123 1.33 15.33 0.39
CA VAL A 123 0.32 16.27 -0.08
C VAL A 123 -0.27 15.72 -1.39
N PRO A 124 -1.32 14.88 -1.31
CA PRO A 124 -1.84 14.16 -2.48
C PRO A 124 -2.36 15.09 -3.57
N SER A 125 -2.85 16.27 -3.22
CA SER A 125 -3.34 17.27 -4.19
C SER A 125 -2.25 17.84 -5.10
N THR A 126 -0.98 17.71 -4.72
CA THR A 126 0.16 18.18 -5.54
C THR A 126 0.79 17.07 -6.35
N ILE A 127 0.38 15.82 -6.12
CA ILE A 127 0.91 14.64 -6.81
C ILE A 127 0.05 14.38 -8.04
N SER A 128 0.65 14.56 -9.19
CA SER A 128 0.04 14.22 -10.47
C SER A 128 1.06 13.53 -11.37
N ARG A 129 0.58 12.65 -12.21
CA ARG A 129 1.35 12.00 -13.25
C ARG A 129 0.59 12.07 -14.55
N GLU A 130 1.16 12.74 -15.53
CA GLU A 130 0.65 12.70 -16.89
C GLU A 130 1.22 11.48 -17.61
N LEU A 131 0.35 10.76 -18.30
CA LEU A 131 0.77 9.66 -19.15
C LEU A 131 1.31 10.23 -20.47
N SER A 132 2.36 9.63 -21.00
CA SER A 132 2.76 9.88 -22.38
C SER A 132 1.67 9.39 -23.34
N LYS A 133 1.66 9.92 -24.57
CA LYS A 133 0.70 9.47 -25.58
C LYS A 133 0.81 7.98 -25.86
N GLU A 134 2.03 7.45 -25.82
CA GLU A 134 2.30 6.02 -26.00
C GLU A 134 1.73 5.19 -24.86
N GLU A 135 1.89 5.64 -23.61
CA GLU A 135 1.32 4.98 -22.42
C GLU A 135 -0.22 5.00 -22.46
N GLU A 136 -0.82 6.13 -22.87
CA GLU A 136 -2.28 6.25 -23.02
C GLU A 136 -2.81 5.30 -24.09
N GLU A 137 -2.14 5.23 -25.24
CA GLU A 137 -2.50 4.32 -26.32
C GLU A 137 -2.37 2.86 -25.89
N TYR A 138 -1.28 2.50 -25.22
CA TYR A 138 -1.07 1.16 -24.70
C TYR A 138 -2.16 0.76 -23.70
N LYS A 139 -2.52 1.63 -22.77
CA LYS A 139 -3.60 1.39 -21.81
C LYS A 139 -4.96 1.23 -22.51
N ARG A 140 -5.20 2.02 -23.55
CA ARG A 140 -6.43 1.92 -24.36
C ARG A 140 -6.52 0.58 -25.08
N LEU A 141 -5.44 0.13 -25.69
CA LEU A 141 -5.35 -1.18 -26.34
C LEU A 141 -5.57 -2.33 -25.36
N LEU A 142 -4.96 -2.28 -24.17
CA LEU A 142 -5.18 -3.29 -23.13
C LEU A 142 -6.64 -3.35 -22.66
N ALA A 143 -7.31 -2.21 -22.54
CA ALA A 143 -8.73 -2.15 -22.17
C ALA A 143 -9.60 -2.82 -23.22
N HIS A 144 -9.34 -2.63 -24.53
CA HIS A 144 -10.04 -3.30 -25.61
C HIS A 144 -9.84 -4.82 -25.58
N VAL A 145 -8.61 -5.30 -25.42
CA VAL A 145 -8.30 -6.73 -25.32
C VAL A 145 -9.05 -7.38 -24.15
N ARG A 146 -9.11 -6.72 -23.01
CA ARG A 146 -9.84 -7.22 -21.82
C ARG A 146 -11.35 -7.29 -22.05
N ILE A 147 -11.92 -6.32 -22.75
CA ILE A 147 -13.35 -6.31 -23.11
C ILE A 147 -13.66 -7.46 -24.07
N ASP A 148 -12.87 -7.65 -25.10
CA ASP A 148 -13.05 -8.71 -26.08
C ASP A 148 -12.96 -10.11 -25.45
N GLN A 149 -12.05 -10.31 -24.50
CA GLN A 149 -11.95 -11.56 -23.75
C GLN A 149 -13.15 -11.84 -22.84
N ARG A 150 -13.86 -10.82 -22.39
CA ARG A 150 -15.08 -10.99 -21.57
C ARG A 150 -16.32 -11.32 -22.40
N LEU A 151 -16.30 -11.00 -23.69
CA LEU A 151 -17.41 -11.28 -24.62
C LEU A 151 -17.34 -12.68 -25.23
N VAL A 152 -16.27 -13.39 -25.02
CA VAL A 152 -16.07 -14.79 -25.40
C VAL A 152 -16.29 -15.66 -24.17
#